data_16108756e65659b48a6831e9737e223e
#
_entry.id   16108756e65659b48a6831e9737e223e
#
_cell.length_a   1.000
_cell.length_b   1.000
_cell.length_c   1.000
_cell.angle_alpha   90.00
_cell.angle_beta   90.00
_cell.angle_gamma   90.00
#
_symmetry.space_group_name_H-M   'P 1'
#
loop_
_entity.id
_entity.type
_entity.pdbx_description
1 polymer ?
#
loop_
_entity_poly.entity_id
_entity_poly.type
_entity_poly.pdbx_seq_one_letter_code
_entity_poly.pdbx_strand_id
1 'polypeptide(L)'
;MMLSVMVVGAGAAFSDQSKIKNTEAVDACTALNIIGGYPDGSFKPEGNITRAEVTKMICVALNGGKEPNLATNATPTFSDVRTNANSAWAEKYIESCASQGIVSGVGAGKFAPAGNVTGTQLAKMLLVALGYKSENEGFTGNAWATNVNTIASAKGLYEGLEKLDVSAALTRDSAARMIWNALQAYEVEYKTTLVTDSKGQLTSQITVQDKVVGSTNDKITLLRDKYDAWMNVGTLVKVDGKDLTIAMNSADRAASDLVKDADNNDLTSLDFTKLDKDYSALMGQKVKIIFKNGKTNDVLGVYATEDNTVYNTVMNAIEKDGAKIKFDGKSYSVENAGIKVYVNGQLVKNGNTTTADASMKTADDFDTDYTDATHGDKLFGTSDYVGSTVISRPLNRISADEVKFIDSNDNDKIDTAIITTVDVVKATYVSSTEIVAGSNTYKFEDENISKDIKKDDYVAIRQDLYGDCLSIVPAEKLTS
;
A
#
# COMPACT_ATOMS: atom_id res chain seq x y z
N MET A 1 18.33 4.41 19.63
CA MET A 1 17.23 5.21 19.11
C MET A 1 16.49 4.32 18.11
N MET A 2 15.29 3.86 18.43
CA MET A 2 14.51 2.99 17.52
C MET A 2 14.18 3.79 16.26
N LEU A 3 14.84 3.53 15.15
CA LEU A 3 14.33 3.90 13.84
C LEU A 3 13.17 2.93 13.56
N SER A 4 11.95 3.32 13.91
CA SER A 4 10.78 2.62 13.47
C SER A 4 10.72 2.71 11.95
N VAL A 5 10.69 1.57 11.33
CA VAL A 5 10.64 1.38 9.89
C VAL A 5 9.37 2.05 9.37
N MET A 6 9.56 3.16 8.66
CA MET A 6 8.51 3.69 7.81
C MET A 6 8.42 2.80 6.58
N VAL A 7 7.37 2.02 6.47
CA VAL A 7 6.89 1.58 5.16
C VAL A 7 6.47 2.88 4.45
N VAL A 8 7.33 3.40 3.61
CA VAL A 8 6.99 4.55 2.78
C VAL A 8 6.08 4.00 1.70
N GLY A 9 4.78 4.08 1.92
CA GLY A 9 3.81 3.90 0.84
C GLY A 9 4.14 4.91 -0.27
N ALA A 10 4.06 4.51 -1.52
CA ALA A 10 4.25 5.40 -2.66
C ALA A 10 3.09 6.39 -2.87
N GLY A 11 2.24 6.59 -1.87
CA GLY A 11 1.27 7.67 -1.76
C GLY A 11 1.94 8.98 -1.31
N ALA A 12 1.27 10.12 -1.41
CA ALA A 12 1.72 11.33 -0.75
C ALA A 12 1.81 11.03 0.76
N ALA A 13 3.03 10.98 1.30
CA ALA A 13 3.24 10.65 2.70
C ALA A 13 2.58 11.71 3.58
N PHE A 14 1.68 11.30 4.45
CA PHE A 14 1.11 12.18 5.45
C PHE A 14 2.18 12.57 6.48
N SER A 15 2.13 13.79 7.01
CA SER A 15 3.10 14.28 8.00
C SER A 15 3.14 13.41 9.27
N ASP A 16 2.10 12.62 9.52
CA ASP A 16 1.94 11.69 10.64
C ASP A 16 1.88 10.22 10.19
N GLN A 17 2.47 9.89 9.04
CA GLN A 17 2.50 8.54 8.45
C GLN A 17 2.93 7.46 9.46
N SER A 18 3.91 7.74 10.31
CA SER A 18 4.42 6.79 11.31
C SER A 18 3.39 6.36 12.37
N LYS A 19 2.27 7.08 12.49
CA LYS A 19 1.18 6.76 13.41
C LYS A 19 0.06 5.93 12.78
N ILE A 20 0.09 5.77 11.47
CA ILE A 20 -0.88 4.97 10.72
C ILE A 20 -0.57 3.49 10.99
N LYS A 21 -1.57 2.75 11.44
CA LYS A 21 -1.46 1.31 11.74
C LYS A 21 -1.95 0.45 10.57
N ASN A 22 -3.01 0.88 9.90
CA ASN A 22 -3.59 0.21 8.73
C ASN A 22 -3.04 0.83 7.44
N THR A 23 -1.71 0.76 7.24
CA THR A 23 -1.00 1.45 6.15
C THR A 23 -1.51 1.03 4.78
N GLU A 24 -1.69 -0.26 4.54
CA GLU A 24 -2.24 -0.79 3.28
C GLU A 24 -3.59 -0.15 2.95
N ALA A 25 -4.50 -0.11 3.91
CA ALA A 25 -5.85 0.44 3.70
C ALA A 25 -5.84 1.95 3.44
N VAL A 26 -5.01 2.70 4.17
CA VAL A 26 -4.87 4.15 3.98
C VAL A 26 -4.25 4.46 2.63
N ASP A 27 -3.21 3.74 2.23
CA ASP A 27 -2.53 3.92 0.94
C ASP A 27 -3.46 3.56 -0.24
N ALA A 28 -4.17 2.42 -0.16
CA ALA A 28 -5.14 2.01 -1.16
C ALA A 28 -6.29 3.03 -1.31
N CYS A 29 -6.89 3.45 -0.19
CA CYS A 29 -7.96 4.45 -0.21
C CYS A 29 -7.47 5.83 -0.70
N THR A 30 -6.21 6.17 -0.46
CA THR A 30 -5.59 7.41 -0.98
C THR A 30 -5.39 7.31 -2.49
N ALA A 31 -4.86 6.19 -2.99
CA ALA A 31 -4.68 5.93 -4.41
C ALA A 31 -6.02 5.96 -5.18
N LEU A 32 -7.11 5.50 -4.54
CA LEU A 32 -8.47 5.53 -5.08
C LEU A 32 -9.19 6.87 -4.88
N ASN A 33 -8.50 7.92 -4.41
CA ASN A 33 -9.04 9.26 -4.10
C ASN A 33 -10.17 9.28 -3.06
N ILE A 34 -10.31 8.23 -2.24
CA ILE A 34 -11.32 8.14 -1.18
C ILE A 34 -10.88 8.96 0.04
N ILE A 35 -9.58 8.91 0.34
CA ILE A 35 -8.93 9.61 1.45
C ILE A 35 -8.07 10.73 0.90
N GLY A 36 -8.27 11.94 1.46
CA GLY A 36 -7.35 13.06 1.36
C GLY A 36 -6.85 13.44 2.76
N GLY A 37 -5.68 14.06 2.84
CA GLY A 37 -5.18 14.65 4.09
C GLY A 37 -5.95 15.89 4.51
N TYR A 38 -5.67 16.35 5.72
CA TYR A 38 -6.07 17.67 6.17
C TYR A 38 -5.15 18.76 5.55
N PRO A 39 -5.55 20.04 5.59
CA PRO A 39 -4.73 21.13 5.03
C PRO A 39 -3.33 21.25 5.64
N ASP A 40 -3.12 20.70 6.85
CA ASP A 40 -1.82 20.63 7.52
C ASP A 40 -0.95 19.46 7.05
N GLY A 41 -1.38 18.70 6.05
CA GLY A 41 -0.69 17.54 5.50
C GLY A 41 -0.83 16.27 6.35
N SER A 42 -1.59 16.29 7.45
CA SER A 42 -1.80 15.12 8.32
C SER A 42 -2.97 14.25 7.86
N PHE A 43 -2.96 12.97 8.25
CA PHE A 43 -4.09 12.05 8.14
C PHE A 43 -4.94 11.99 9.42
N LYS A 44 -4.31 12.19 10.59
CA LYS A 44 -4.88 12.09 11.95
C LYS A 44 -5.44 10.68 12.23
N PRO A 45 -4.63 9.63 12.17
CA PRO A 45 -5.08 8.24 12.26
C PRO A 45 -5.81 7.92 13.58
N GLU A 46 -5.38 8.49 14.70
CA GLU A 46 -5.94 8.25 16.03
C GLU A 46 -7.16 9.13 16.35
N GLY A 47 -7.46 10.13 15.50
CA GLY A 47 -8.63 10.99 15.65
C GLY A 47 -9.94 10.24 15.41
N ASN A 48 -10.97 10.52 16.19
CA ASN A 48 -12.30 9.98 15.93
C ASN A 48 -12.87 10.56 14.64
N ILE A 49 -13.42 9.66 13.78
CA ILE A 49 -14.03 10.09 12.53
C ILE A 49 -15.46 10.57 12.75
N THR A 50 -15.82 11.66 12.09
CA THR A 50 -17.18 12.20 12.15
C THR A 50 -18.10 11.56 11.11
N ARG A 51 -19.41 11.67 11.32
CA ARG A 51 -20.44 11.20 10.39
C ARG A 51 -20.31 11.88 9.02
N ALA A 52 -20.00 13.16 8.97
CA ALA A 52 -19.78 13.89 7.72
C ALA A 52 -18.56 13.36 6.94
N GLU A 53 -17.43 13.15 7.64
CA GLU A 53 -16.20 12.67 7.03
C GLU A 53 -16.33 11.25 6.48
N VAL A 54 -16.89 10.32 7.25
CA VAL A 54 -17.08 8.94 6.76
C VAL A 54 -18.09 8.88 5.63
N THR A 55 -19.14 9.71 5.66
CA THR A 55 -20.12 9.79 4.55
C THR A 55 -19.47 10.28 3.27
N LYS A 56 -18.55 11.27 3.34
CA LYS A 56 -17.74 11.67 2.19
C LYS A 56 -16.93 10.49 1.65
N MET A 57 -16.21 9.77 2.50
CA MET A 57 -15.39 8.64 2.08
C MET A 57 -16.22 7.57 1.35
N ILE A 58 -17.35 7.17 1.91
CA ILE A 58 -18.27 6.20 1.29
C ILE A 58 -18.82 6.72 -0.04
N CYS A 59 -19.27 7.97 -0.08
CA CYS A 59 -19.83 8.59 -1.28
C CYS A 59 -18.81 8.61 -2.43
N VAL A 60 -17.57 9.01 -2.15
CA VAL A 60 -16.48 9.04 -3.14
C VAL A 60 -16.12 7.61 -3.58
N ALA A 61 -16.06 6.65 -2.65
CA ALA A 61 -15.84 5.24 -2.97
C ALA A 61 -16.89 4.70 -3.94
N LEU A 62 -18.17 4.96 -3.69
CA LEU A 62 -19.27 4.50 -4.56
C LEU A 62 -19.33 5.24 -5.90
N ASN A 63 -18.70 6.39 -6.01
CA ASN A 63 -18.61 7.18 -7.24
C ASN A 63 -17.28 6.98 -8.00
N GLY A 64 -16.57 5.89 -7.75
CA GLY A 64 -15.33 5.54 -8.45
C GLY A 64 -14.20 6.54 -8.23
N GLY A 65 -14.03 7.05 -7.01
CA GLY A 65 -12.98 8.02 -6.65
C GLY A 65 -13.28 9.46 -7.08
N LYS A 66 -14.52 9.76 -7.50
CA LYS A 66 -14.94 11.08 -7.98
C LYS A 66 -15.87 11.77 -7.01
N GLU A 67 -15.86 13.08 -7.00
CA GLU A 67 -16.85 13.89 -6.31
C GLU A 67 -18.24 13.68 -6.90
N PRO A 68 -19.31 13.63 -6.07
CA PRO A 68 -20.66 13.51 -6.59
C PRO A 68 -21.05 14.80 -7.34
N ASN A 69 -21.61 14.62 -8.54
CA ASN A 69 -22.15 15.73 -9.33
C ASN A 69 -23.66 15.88 -9.03
N LEU A 70 -23.96 16.46 -7.87
CA LEU A 70 -25.36 16.75 -7.48
C LEU A 70 -25.60 18.24 -7.49
N ALA A 71 -26.70 18.62 -8.15
CA ALA A 71 -27.28 19.94 -7.93
C ALA A 71 -27.75 20.05 -6.47
N THR A 72 -27.48 21.17 -5.82
CA THR A 72 -27.95 21.44 -4.46
C THR A 72 -29.49 21.44 -4.46
N ASN A 73 -30.09 20.60 -3.66
CA ASN A 73 -31.54 20.59 -3.48
C ASN A 73 -32.02 21.93 -2.95
N ALA A 74 -33.17 22.43 -3.44
CA ALA A 74 -33.79 23.65 -2.91
C ALA A 74 -34.05 23.51 -1.41
N THR A 75 -34.51 22.32 -0.98
CA THR A 75 -34.69 21.98 0.44
C THR A 75 -33.78 20.80 0.79
N PRO A 76 -32.83 20.96 1.72
CA PRO A 76 -31.97 19.87 2.17
C PRO A 76 -32.77 18.83 2.96
N THR A 77 -32.33 17.56 2.86
CA THR A 77 -32.94 16.45 3.65
C THR A 77 -32.76 16.65 5.14
N PHE A 78 -31.65 17.27 5.57
CA PHE A 78 -31.32 17.50 6.97
C PHE A 78 -31.05 18.97 7.24
N SER A 79 -31.73 19.50 8.30
CA SER A 79 -31.73 20.94 8.62
C SER A 79 -30.41 21.45 9.21
N ASP A 80 -29.58 20.57 9.79
CA ASP A 80 -28.37 20.92 10.56
C ASP A 80 -27.06 20.81 9.74
N VAL A 81 -27.12 20.49 8.44
CA VAL A 81 -25.93 20.35 7.59
C VAL A 81 -25.57 21.69 6.94
N ARG A 82 -26.45 22.24 6.11
CA ARG A 82 -26.22 23.47 5.33
C ARG A 82 -26.07 24.70 6.22
N THR A 83 -26.80 24.75 7.33
CA THR A 83 -26.83 25.89 8.25
C THR A 83 -25.59 26.00 9.15
N ASN A 84 -24.76 24.97 9.19
CA ASN A 84 -23.52 24.95 9.96
C ASN A 84 -22.32 25.12 9.04
N ALA A 85 -21.61 26.25 9.16
CA ALA A 85 -20.44 26.55 8.31
C ALA A 85 -19.37 25.46 8.34
N ASN A 86 -19.23 24.71 9.44
CA ASN A 86 -18.24 23.64 9.58
C ASN A 86 -18.66 22.33 8.91
N SER A 87 -19.91 22.18 8.48
CA SER A 87 -20.43 20.96 7.85
C SER A 87 -21.12 21.17 6.50
N ALA A 88 -21.31 22.42 6.07
CA ALA A 88 -21.96 22.76 4.79
C ALA A 88 -21.26 22.09 3.59
N TRP A 89 -19.93 21.91 3.65
CA TRP A 89 -19.15 21.20 2.65
C TRP A 89 -19.59 19.75 2.41
N ALA A 90 -20.17 19.11 3.43
CA ALA A 90 -20.55 17.69 3.40
C ALA A 90 -21.94 17.46 2.78
N GLU A 91 -22.72 18.52 2.52
CA GLU A 91 -24.11 18.40 2.07
C GLU A 91 -24.26 17.48 0.86
N LYS A 92 -23.49 17.70 -0.21
CA LYS A 92 -23.59 16.91 -1.45
C LYS A 92 -23.33 15.42 -1.23
N TYR A 93 -22.43 15.05 -0.31
CA TYR A 93 -22.15 13.66 0.02
C TYR A 93 -23.26 13.05 0.87
N ILE A 94 -23.78 13.81 1.84
CA ILE A 94 -24.88 13.38 2.70
C ILE A 94 -26.15 13.16 1.90
N GLU A 95 -26.52 14.11 1.03
CA GLU A 95 -27.70 13.98 0.15
C GLU A 95 -27.55 12.77 -0.79
N SER A 96 -26.37 12.57 -1.38
CA SER A 96 -26.11 11.41 -2.23
C SER A 96 -26.26 10.09 -1.50
N CYS A 97 -25.68 9.95 -0.31
CA CYS A 97 -25.79 8.72 0.48
C CYS A 97 -27.17 8.52 1.10
N ALA A 98 -27.88 9.62 1.45
CA ALA A 98 -29.24 9.54 1.97
C ALA A 98 -30.24 9.06 0.91
N SER A 99 -30.11 9.55 -0.32
CA SER A 99 -30.97 9.11 -1.43
C SER A 99 -30.83 7.63 -1.77
N GLN A 100 -29.68 7.03 -1.42
CA GLN A 100 -29.39 5.60 -1.59
C GLN A 100 -29.67 4.77 -0.33
N GLY A 101 -30.18 5.40 0.75
CA GLY A 101 -30.47 4.73 2.01
C GLY A 101 -29.22 4.31 2.83
N ILE A 102 -28.01 4.72 2.41
CA ILE A 102 -26.74 4.38 3.07
C ILE A 102 -26.63 5.08 4.41
N VAL A 103 -27.06 6.33 4.49
CA VAL A 103 -27.12 7.11 5.72
C VAL A 103 -28.54 7.54 6.01
N SER A 104 -28.84 7.70 7.29
CA SER A 104 -30.10 8.23 7.79
C SER A 104 -29.87 9.28 8.86
N GLY A 105 -30.89 10.08 9.15
CA GLY A 105 -30.84 11.06 10.23
C GLY A 105 -30.84 10.43 11.62
N VAL A 106 -30.52 11.26 12.63
CA VAL A 106 -30.55 10.89 14.05
C VAL A 106 -31.89 11.23 14.72
N GLY A 107 -32.85 11.63 13.93
CA GLY A 107 -34.16 12.07 14.38
C GLY A 107 -34.36 13.58 14.23
N ALA A 108 -35.62 14.06 14.38
CA ALA A 108 -36.02 15.48 14.28
C ALA A 108 -35.47 16.20 13.01
N GLY A 109 -35.33 15.48 11.86
CA GLY A 109 -34.82 16.06 10.62
C GLY A 109 -33.34 16.47 10.67
N LYS A 110 -32.53 15.88 11.56
CA LYS A 110 -31.11 16.18 11.75
C LYS A 110 -30.24 15.01 11.34
N PHE A 111 -29.02 15.31 10.83
CA PHE A 111 -27.97 14.36 10.47
C PHE A 111 -26.91 14.20 11.57
N ALA A 112 -26.65 15.23 12.37
CA ALA A 112 -25.53 15.34 13.31
C ALA A 112 -24.15 15.17 12.64
N PRO A 113 -23.76 16.06 11.71
CA PRO A 113 -22.56 15.87 10.87
C PRO A 113 -21.25 15.78 11.66
N ALA A 114 -21.14 16.49 12.79
CA ALA A 114 -19.97 16.47 13.67
C ALA A 114 -19.99 15.33 14.71
N GLY A 115 -21.04 14.51 14.74
CA GLY A 115 -21.13 13.37 15.65
C GLY A 115 -20.14 12.28 15.27
N ASN A 116 -19.54 11.62 16.26
CA ASN A 116 -18.67 10.46 16.02
C ASN A 116 -19.46 9.26 15.49
N VAL A 117 -18.77 8.38 14.76
CA VAL A 117 -19.32 7.12 14.23
C VAL A 117 -18.74 5.97 15.00
N THR A 118 -19.56 4.96 15.33
CA THR A 118 -19.09 3.69 15.90
C THR A 118 -18.81 2.66 14.80
N GLY A 119 -18.03 1.60 15.12
CA GLY A 119 -17.76 0.52 14.18
C GLY A 119 -19.06 -0.11 13.64
N THR A 120 -20.04 -0.40 14.50
CA THR A 120 -21.35 -0.93 14.08
C THR A 120 -22.12 0.02 13.15
N GLN A 121 -22.06 1.34 13.40
CA GLN A 121 -22.72 2.31 12.52
C GLN A 121 -22.08 2.38 11.15
N LEU A 122 -20.74 2.38 11.08
CA LEU A 122 -20.03 2.33 9.80
C LEU A 122 -20.30 1.00 9.08
N ALA A 123 -20.26 -0.13 9.78
CA ALA A 123 -20.58 -1.42 9.20
C ALA A 123 -21.97 -1.45 8.54
N LYS A 124 -23.00 -0.88 9.19
CA LYS A 124 -24.33 -0.74 8.59
C LYS A 124 -24.27 0.06 7.29
N MET A 125 -23.57 1.20 7.26
CA MET A 125 -23.45 2.02 6.06
C MET A 125 -22.78 1.23 4.92
N LEU A 126 -21.72 0.50 5.23
CA LEU A 126 -20.97 -0.32 4.25
C LEU A 126 -21.77 -1.52 3.75
N LEU A 127 -22.54 -2.20 4.61
CA LEU A 127 -23.42 -3.29 4.18
C LEU A 127 -24.51 -2.78 3.23
N VAL A 128 -25.10 -1.62 3.49
CA VAL A 128 -26.07 -1.03 2.55
C VAL A 128 -25.39 -0.64 1.25
N ALA A 129 -24.15 -0.12 1.30
CA ALA A 129 -23.36 0.16 0.10
C ALA A 129 -23.05 -1.10 -0.71
N LEU A 130 -22.89 -2.26 -0.07
CA LEU A 130 -22.73 -3.58 -0.70
C LEU A 130 -24.04 -4.16 -1.28
N GLY A 131 -25.20 -3.49 -1.07
CA GLY A 131 -26.48 -3.90 -1.61
C GLY A 131 -27.44 -4.53 -0.62
N TYR A 132 -27.06 -4.67 0.67
CA TYR A 132 -27.99 -5.16 1.68
C TYR A 132 -29.13 -4.18 1.95
N LYS A 133 -30.36 -4.70 2.09
CA LYS A 133 -31.55 -3.91 2.39
C LYS A 133 -31.85 -3.94 3.89
N SER A 134 -31.84 -2.77 4.52
CA SER A 134 -32.02 -2.65 5.97
C SER A 134 -33.28 -3.31 6.50
N GLU A 135 -34.35 -3.26 5.75
CA GLU A 135 -35.65 -3.88 6.08
C GLU A 135 -35.62 -5.41 6.04
N ASN A 136 -34.86 -5.99 5.10
CA ASN A 136 -34.79 -7.44 4.94
C ASN A 136 -33.85 -8.10 5.97
N GLU A 137 -32.77 -7.37 6.33
CA GLU A 137 -31.72 -7.88 7.22
C GLU A 137 -31.94 -7.47 8.68
N GLY A 138 -33.02 -6.75 8.98
CA GLY A 138 -33.31 -6.29 10.34
C GLY A 138 -32.28 -5.29 10.88
N PHE A 139 -31.77 -4.39 10.02
CA PHE A 139 -30.85 -3.31 10.44
C PHE A 139 -31.60 -2.15 11.12
N THR A 140 -32.78 -2.41 11.62
CA THR A 140 -33.63 -1.49 12.38
C THR A 140 -34.20 -2.20 13.60
N GLY A 141 -34.80 -1.44 14.54
CA GLY A 141 -35.38 -2.01 15.78
C GLY A 141 -34.29 -2.44 16.79
N ASN A 142 -34.68 -3.21 17.80
CA ASN A 142 -33.82 -3.50 18.95
C ASN A 142 -32.61 -4.41 18.66
N ALA A 143 -32.70 -5.28 17.66
CA ALA A 143 -31.64 -6.22 17.31
C ALA A 143 -30.69 -5.71 16.21
N TRP A 144 -30.86 -4.48 15.74
CA TRP A 144 -30.16 -3.96 14.58
C TRP A 144 -28.63 -4.11 14.67
N ALA A 145 -28.05 -3.81 15.83
CA ALA A 145 -26.59 -3.86 16.03
C ALA A 145 -26.05 -5.31 15.94
N THR A 146 -26.77 -6.25 16.52
CA THR A 146 -26.40 -7.69 16.45
C THR A 146 -26.47 -8.19 15.02
N ASN A 147 -27.55 -7.86 14.29
CA ASN A 147 -27.71 -8.28 12.90
C ASN A 147 -26.64 -7.68 11.99
N VAL A 148 -26.36 -6.37 12.14
CA VAL A 148 -25.28 -5.70 11.41
C VAL A 148 -23.93 -6.35 11.70
N ASN A 149 -23.55 -6.55 12.95
CA ASN A 149 -22.24 -7.09 13.29
C ASN A 149 -22.06 -8.54 12.85
N THR A 150 -23.12 -9.34 12.87
CA THR A 150 -23.09 -10.73 12.37
C THR A 150 -22.76 -10.75 10.87
N ILE A 151 -23.46 -9.95 10.05
CA ILE A 151 -23.25 -9.92 8.61
C ILE A 151 -21.93 -9.24 8.28
N ALA A 152 -21.56 -8.17 8.99
CA ALA A 152 -20.29 -7.47 8.80
C ALA A 152 -19.09 -8.36 9.04
N SER A 153 -19.12 -9.19 10.11
CA SER A 153 -18.06 -10.17 10.37
C SER A 153 -18.00 -11.23 9.27
N ALA A 154 -19.14 -11.77 8.83
CA ALA A 154 -19.19 -12.75 7.75
C ALA A 154 -18.71 -12.21 6.39
N LYS A 155 -18.83 -10.89 6.16
CA LYS A 155 -18.32 -10.19 4.97
C LYS A 155 -16.88 -9.68 5.12
N GLY A 156 -16.21 -9.97 6.24
CA GLY A 156 -14.83 -9.55 6.46
C GLY A 156 -14.64 -8.06 6.73
N LEU A 157 -15.71 -7.29 7.05
CA LEU A 157 -15.58 -5.84 7.23
C LEU A 157 -14.69 -5.45 8.43
N TYR A 158 -14.49 -6.36 9.40
CA TYR A 158 -13.65 -6.16 10.57
C TYR A 158 -12.28 -6.85 10.48
N GLU A 159 -11.93 -7.43 9.34
CA GLU A 159 -10.66 -8.10 9.14
C GLU A 159 -9.47 -7.15 9.37
N GLY A 160 -8.47 -7.61 10.15
CA GLY A 160 -7.34 -6.78 10.59
C GLY A 160 -7.67 -5.79 11.73
N LEU A 161 -8.87 -5.89 12.32
CA LEU A 161 -9.34 -5.05 13.44
C LEU A 161 -9.86 -5.90 14.62
N GLU A 162 -9.16 -6.98 14.95
CA GLU A 162 -9.61 -7.99 15.94
C GLU A 162 -9.79 -7.43 17.36
N LYS A 163 -9.15 -6.29 17.67
CA LYS A 163 -9.25 -5.60 18.96
C LYS A 163 -10.23 -4.43 18.96
N LEU A 164 -11.00 -4.25 17.87
CA LEU A 164 -11.91 -3.13 17.74
C LEU A 164 -13.12 -3.30 18.66
N ASP A 165 -13.36 -2.32 19.54
CA ASP A 165 -14.67 -2.15 20.19
C ASP A 165 -15.62 -1.47 19.18
N VAL A 166 -16.48 -2.29 18.56
CA VAL A 166 -17.42 -1.84 17.54
C VAL A 166 -18.50 -0.88 18.08
N SER A 167 -18.64 -0.77 19.41
CA SER A 167 -19.59 0.14 20.08
C SER A 167 -18.98 1.50 20.42
N ALA A 168 -17.65 1.59 20.45
CA ALA A 168 -16.93 2.84 20.73
C ALA A 168 -16.82 3.74 19.50
N ALA A 169 -16.44 5.00 19.72
CA ALA A 169 -16.13 5.94 18.65
C ALA A 169 -14.94 5.40 17.81
N LEU A 170 -15.14 5.33 16.50
CA LEU A 170 -14.18 4.76 15.56
C LEU A 170 -13.08 5.77 15.21
N THR A 171 -11.84 5.31 15.16
CA THR A 171 -10.74 6.13 14.67
C THR A 171 -10.78 6.24 13.14
N ARG A 172 -10.15 7.28 12.62
CA ARG A 172 -10.05 7.51 11.17
C ARG A 172 -9.25 6.40 10.47
N ASP A 173 -8.22 5.87 11.13
CA ASP A 173 -7.42 4.74 10.67
C ASP A 173 -8.24 3.45 10.56
N SER A 174 -9.00 3.09 11.60
CA SER A 174 -9.89 1.94 11.57
C SER A 174 -11.03 2.09 10.54
N ALA A 175 -11.53 3.31 10.33
CA ALA A 175 -12.54 3.57 9.30
C ALA A 175 -11.99 3.33 7.89
N ALA A 176 -10.75 3.74 7.62
CA ALA A 176 -10.08 3.46 6.35
C ALA A 176 -9.97 1.95 6.10
N ARG A 177 -9.59 1.17 7.14
CA ARG A 177 -9.53 -0.30 7.05
C ARG A 177 -10.89 -0.91 6.71
N MET A 178 -11.95 -0.52 7.41
CA MET A 178 -13.29 -1.05 7.14
C MET A 178 -13.78 -0.70 5.72
N ILE A 179 -13.49 0.50 5.22
CA ILE A 179 -13.85 0.91 3.85
C ILE A 179 -13.06 0.08 2.83
N TRP A 180 -11.76 -0.12 3.06
CA TRP A 180 -10.93 -0.96 2.20
C TRP A 180 -11.42 -2.41 2.16
N ASN A 181 -11.76 -2.98 3.31
CA ASN A 181 -12.35 -4.31 3.37
C ASN A 181 -13.68 -4.40 2.60
N ALA A 182 -14.53 -3.36 2.70
CA ALA A 182 -15.78 -3.32 1.96
C ALA A 182 -15.58 -3.23 0.44
N LEU A 183 -14.56 -2.52 -0.04
CA LEU A 183 -14.24 -2.45 -1.47
C LEU A 183 -13.85 -3.82 -2.04
N GLN A 184 -13.21 -4.66 -1.25
CA GLN A 184 -12.81 -6.01 -1.64
C GLN A 184 -13.93 -7.05 -1.44
N ALA A 185 -15.00 -6.71 -0.71
CA ALA A 185 -16.12 -7.60 -0.49
C ALA A 185 -17.03 -7.70 -1.73
N TYR A 186 -17.63 -8.88 -1.93
CA TYR A 186 -18.63 -9.07 -2.97
C TYR A 186 -19.91 -8.30 -2.66
N GLU A 187 -20.42 -7.58 -3.64
CA GLU A 187 -21.77 -7.01 -3.62
C GLU A 187 -22.84 -8.11 -3.53
N VAL A 188 -24.01 -7.75 -3.06
CA VAL A 188 -25.15 -8.69 -2.97
C VAL A 188 -26.33 -8.20 -3.77
N GLU A 189 -27.16 -9.16 -4.17
CA GLU A 189 -28.46 -8.95 -4.80
C GLU A 189 -29.54 -9.82 -4.15
N TYR A 190 -30.78 -9.41 -4.29
CA TYR A 190 -31.93 -10.16 -3.79
C TYR A 190 -32.65 -10.84 -4.93
N LYS A 191 -32.83 -12.16 -4.82
CA LYS A 191 -33.67 -12.97 -5.73
C LYS A 191 -34.97 -13.32 -5.07
N THR A 192 -36.08 -13.16 -5.84
CA THR A 192 -37.37 -13.64 -5.45
C THR A 192 -37.65 -14.90 -6.22
N THR A 193 -37.85 -16.01 -5.51
CA THR A 193 -38.23 -17.31 -6.08
C THR A 193 -39.62 -17.69 -5.60
N LEU A 194 -40.41 -18.32 -6.49
CA LEU A 194 -41.67 -18.91 -6.10
C LEU A 194 -41.39 -20.33 -5.56
N VAL A 195 -41.78 -20.58 -4.33
CA VAL A 195 -41.64 -21.86 -3.66
C VAL A 195 -43.01 -22.34 -3.24
N THR A 196 -43.20 -23.67 -3.20
CA THR A 196 -44.43 -24.26 -2.68
C THR A 196 -44.29 -24.51 -1.20
N ASP A 197 -45.15 -23.96 -0.37
CA ASP A 197 -45.14 -24.17 1.06
C ASP A 197 -45.60 -25.61 1.42
N SER A 198 -45.54 -25.94 2.73
CA SER A 198 -45.96 -27.25 3.24
C SER A 198 -47.45 -27.59 3.03
N LYS A 199 -48.26 -26.60 2.61
CA LYS A 199 -49.68 -26.76 2.29
C LYS A 199 -49.96 -26.80 0.78
N GLY A 200 -48.90 -26.81 -0.07
CA GLY A 200 -49.03 -26.84 -1.52
C GLY A 200 -49.36 -25.46 -2.14
N GLN A 201 -49.25 -24.36 -1.37
CA GLN A 201 -49.50 -23.01 -1.87
C GLN A 201 -48.21 -22.36 -2.38
N LEU A 202 -48.30 -21.65 -3.50
CA LEU A 202 -47.20 -20.87 -4.03
C LEU A 202 -46.96 -19.63 -3.14
N THR A 203 -45.78 -19.52 -2.61
CA THR A 203 -45.31 -18.37 -1.83
C THR A 203 -44.03 -17.79 -2.44
N SER A 204 -43.81 -16.50 -2.29
CA SER A 204 -42.55 -15.88 -2.68
C SER A 204 -41.52 -15.95 -1.57
N GLN A 205 -40.35 -16.47 -1.88
CA GLN A 205 -39.20 -16.46 -0.98
C GLN A 205 -38.16 -15.46 -1.53
N ILE A 206 -37.72 -14.56 -0.65
CA ILE A 206 -36.61 -13.62 -0.94
C ILE A 206 -35.34 -14.19 -0.35
N THR A 207 -34.31 -14.35 -1.16
CA THR A 207 -32.97 -14.79 -0.75
C THR A 207 -31.94 -13.78 -1.17
N VAL A 208 -30.96 -13.52 -0.28
CA VAL A 208 -29.77 -12.71 -0.58
C VAL A 208 -28.66 -13.63 -1.10
N GLN A 209 -27.98 -13.21 -2.13
CA GLN A 209 -26.83 -13.92 -2.70
C GLN A 209 -25.78 -12.92 -3.19
N ASP A 210 -24.55 -13.39 -3.40
CA ASP A 210 -23.52 -12.55 -4.03
C ASP A 210 -23.98 -12.17 -5.44
N LYS A 211 -23.82 -10.89 -5.79
CA LYS A 211 -24.14 -10.34 -7.11
C LYS A 211 -23.20 -10.92 -8.15
N VAL A 212 -23.76 -11.42 -9.24
CA VAL A 212 -23.01 -11.98 -10.36
C VAL A 212 -23.18 -11.15 -11.62
N VAL A 213 -22.14 -11.12 -12.46
CA VAL A 213 -22.12 -10.37 -13.72
C VAL A 213 -21.66 -11.24 -14.88
N GLY A 214 -22.09 -10.87 -16.08
CA GLY A 214 -21.71 -11.57 -17.31
C GLY A 214 -22.35 -12.96 -17.47
N SER A 215 -21.93 -13.67 -18.52
CA SER A 215 -22.41 -15.03 -18.85
C SER A 215 -21.70 -16.12 -18.01
N THR A 216 -20.58 -15.78 -17.37
CA THR A 216 -19.78 -16.68 -16.53
C THR A 216 -20.26 -16.74 -15.09
N ASN A 217 -21.23 -15.89 -14.72
CA ASN A 217 -21.73 -15.74 -13.35
C ASN A 217 -20.60 -15.38 -12.35
N ASP A 218 -19.63 -14.56 -12.75
CA ASP A 218 -18.54 -14.12 -11.88
C ASP A 218 -19.09 -13.19 -10.81
N LYS A 219 -18.71 -13.46 -9.57
CA LYS A 219 -19.00 -12.56 -8.44
C LYS A 219 -18.26 -11.25 -8.62
N ILE A 220 -18.92 -10.14 -8.29
CA ILE A 220 -18.34 -8.80 -8.43
C ILE A 220 -18.09 -8.15 -7.07
N THR A 221 -16.86 -7.65 -6.85
CA THR A 221 -16.53 -6.84 -5.69
C THR A 221 -16.97 -5.40 -5.89
N LEU A 222 -17.15 -4.66 -4.79
CA LEU A 222 -17.47 -3.23 -4.86
C LEU A 222 -16.37 -2.45 -5.61
N LEU A 223 -15.09 -2.82 -5.42
CA LEU A 223 -13.95 -2.23 -6.12
C LEU A 223 -14.09 -2.42 -7.64
N ARG A 224 -14.40 -3.63 -8.07
CA ARG A 224 -14.56 -3.95 -9.49
C ARG A 224 -15.77 -3.23 -10.11
N ASP A 225 -16.91 -3.19 -9.41
CA ASP A 225 -18.13 -2.52 -9.89
C ASP A 225 -17.95 -1.00 -10.00
N LYS A 226 -17.38 -0.35 -8.99
CA LYS A 226 -17.32 1.11 -8.93
C LYS A 226 -16.14 1.72 -9.66
N TYR A 227 -15.00 1.01 -9.72
CA TYR A 227 -13.76 1.52 -10.31
C TYR A 227 -13.41 0.84 -11.65
N ASP A 228 -14.16 -0.18 -12.08
CA ASP A 228 -13.72 -1.06 -13.17
C ASP A 228 -12.30 -1.60 -12.93
N ALA A 229 -11.99 -1.89 -11.68
CA ALA A 229 -10.63 -2.17 -11.24
C ALA A 229 -10.38 -3.66 -11.03
N TRP A 230 -9.19 -4.09 -11.43
CA TRP A 230 -8.59 -5.38 -11.12
C TRP A 230 -7.45 -5.16 -10.14
N MET A 231 -7.10 -6.20 -9.40
CA MET A 231 -6.02 -6.16 -8.41
C MET A 231 -5.09 -7.36 -8.62
N ASN A 232 -3.78 -7.09 -8.68
CA ASN A 232 -2.78 -8.14 -8.64
C ASN A 232 -1.85 -7.98 -7.45
N VAL A 233 -1.36 -9.11 -6.96
CA VAL A 233 -0.43 -9.20 -5.84
C VAL A 233 0.87 -9.84 -6.35
N GLY A 234 2.01 -9.37 -5.87
CA GLY A 234 3.31 -9.95 -6.20
C GLY A 234 4.46 -9.20 -5.55
N THR A 235 5.67 -9.75 -5.66
CA THR A 235 6.88 -9.06 -5.20
C THR A 235 7.36 -8.11 -6.28
N LEU A 236 7.62 -6.85 -5.95
CA LEU A 236 8.16 -5.86 -6.88
C LEU A 236 9.64 -6.17 -7.15
N VAL A 237 9.95 -6.63 -8.35
CA VAL A 237 11.28 -7.14 -8.72
C VAL A 237 12.04 -6.24 -9.68
N LYS A 238 11.37 -5.26 -10.30
CA LYS A 238 11.99 -4.29 -11.19
C LYS A 238 11.21 -2.97 -11.15
N VAL A 239 11.93 -1.87 -11.15
CA VAL A 239 11.40 -0.52 -11.41
C VAL A 239 12.33 0.13 -12.43
N ASP A 240 11.77 0.76 -13.46
CA ASP A 240 12.49 1.42 -14.55
C ASP A 240 11.72 2.70 -14.90
N GLY A 241 12.03 3.77 -14.19
CA GLY A 241 11.31 5.02 -14.29
C GLY A 241 9.82 4.87 -13.94
N LYS A 242 8.96 4.94 -14.95
CA LYS A 242 7.50 4.81 -14.83
C LYS A 242 6.97 3.41 -15.22
N ASP A 243 7.84 2.44 -15.27
CA ASP A 243 7.48 1.05 -15.53
C ASP A 243 7.94 0.18 -14.36
N LEU A 244 7.19 -0.86 -14.06
CA LEU A 244 7.54 -1.82 -13.01
C LEU A 244 7.15 -3.24 -13.38
N THR A 245 7.81 -4.22 -12.75
CA THR A 245 7.50 -5.64 -12.87
C THR A 245 7.28 -6.25 -11.51
N ILE A 246 6.20 -7.01 -11.35
CA ILE A 246 6.01 -7.89 -10.19
C ILE A 246 6.27 -9.34 -10.57
N ALA A 247 6.87 -10.11 -9.66
CA ALA A 247 6.92 -11.56 -9.73
C ALA A 247 5.79 -12.15 -8.88
N MET A 248 5.12 -13.19 -9.40
CA MET A 248 3.97 -13.81 -8.77
C MET A 248 4.23 -15.30 -8.52
N ASN A 249 4.17 -15.74 -7.28
CA ASN A 249 4.13 -17.15 -6.91
C ASN A 249 2.70 -17.71 -7.02
N SER A 250 2.48 -18.97 -6.64
CA SER A 250 1.15 -19.59 -6.71
C SER A 250 0.11 -18.94 -5.75
N ALA A 251 0.54 -18.50 -4.57
CA ALA A 251 -0.32 -17.82 -3.62
C ALA A 251 -0.71 -16.42 -4.11
N ASP A 252 0.27 -15.68 -4.68
CA ASP A 252 0.03 -14.36 -5.28
C ASP A 252 -0.99 -14.45 -6.42
N ARG A 253 -0.85 -15.46 -7.30
CA ARG A 253 -1.83 -15.70 -8.37
C ARG A 253 -3.22 -16.03 -7.85
N ALA A 254 -3.32 -16.79 -6.76
CA ALA A 254 -4.63 -17.11 -6.15
C ALA A 254 -5.33 -15.86 -5.60
N ALA A 255 -4.58 -14.81 -5.26
CA ALA A 255 -5.06 -13.52 -4.76
C ALA A 255 -5.14 -12.43 -5.84
N SER A 256 -4.97 -12.79 -7.12
CA SER A 256 -4.87 -11.85 -8.26
C SER A 256 -5.96 -12.07 -9.29
N ASP A 257 -6.36 -10.99 -9.97
CA ASP A 257 -7.36 -11.04 -11.05
C ASP A 257 -6.76 -11.44 -12.41
N LEU A 258 -5.57 -10.90 -12.76
CA LEU A 258 -4.90 -11.19 -14.03
C LEU A 258 -3.78 -12.22 -13.81
N VAL A 259 -4.08 -13.48 -14.12
CA VAL A 259 -3.19 -14.62 -13.80
C VAL A 259 -2.82 -15.48 -15.00
N LYS A 260 -3.37 -15.18 -16.18
CA LYS A 260 -3.14 -15.91 -17.43
C LYS A 260 -2.71 -14.97 -18.55
N ASP A 261 -1.80 -15.45 -19.40
CA ASP A 261 -1.47 -14.77 -20.64
C ASP A 261 -2.51 -15.07 -21.77
N ALA A 262 -2.28 -14.54 -22.95
CA ALA A 262 -3.14 -14.73 -24.11
C ALA A 262 -3.23 -16.20 -24.57
N ASP A 263 -2.23 -17.00 -24.25
CA ASP A 263 -2.14 -18.43 -24.59
C ASP A 263 -2.65 -19.33 -23.43
N ASN A 264 -3.26 -18.72 -22.40
CA ASN A 264 -3.80 -19.38 -21.20
C ASN A 264 -2.75 -20.04 -20.29
N ASN A 265 -1.47 -19.62 -20.36
CA ASN A 265 -0.43 -20.03 -19.43
C ASN A 265 -0.47 -19.21 -18.15
N ASP A 266 -0.02 -19.79 -17.04
CA ASP A 266 0.11 -19.08 -15.77
C ASP A 266 1.18 -17.97 -15.85
N LEU A 267 0.79 -16.76 -15.52
CA LEU A 267 1.73 -15.65 -15.38
C LEU A 267 2.57 -15.83 -14.10
N THR A 268 3.89 -15.82 -14.26
CA THR A 268 4.85 -15.80 -13.15
C THR A 268 5.42 -14.41 -12.89
N SER A 269 5.20 -13.49 -13.82
CA SER A 269 5.51 -12.06 -13.72
C SER A 269 4.51 -11.24 -14.52
N LEU A 270 4.37 -9.97 -14.16
CA LEU A 270 3.48 -9.05 -14.86
C LEU A 270 4.11 -7.65 -14.87
N ASP A 271 4.15 -7.06 -16.08
CA ASP A 271 4.67 -5.73 -16.31
C ASP A 271 3.54 -4.69 -16.28
N PHE A 272 3.80 -3.59 -15.59
CA PHE A 272 2.94 -2.41 -15.57
C PHE A 272 3.72 -1.22 -16.12
N THR A 273 3.09 -0.42 -16.96
CA THR A 273 3.75 0.69 -17.66
C THR A 273 2.98 1.99 -17.51
N LYS A 274 3.66 3.12 -17.78
CA LYS A 274 3.07 4.48 -17.74
C LYS A 274 2.51 4.87 -16.38
N LEU A 275 3.16 4.45 -15.30
CA LEU A 275 2.76 4.83 -13.97
C LEU A 275 2.84 6.35 -13.78
N ASP A 276 2.07 6.87 -12.84
CA ASP A 276 2.01 8.30 -12.51
C ASP A 276 3.30 8.81 -11.84
N LYS A 277 4.00 7.93 -11.10
CA LYS A 277 5.19 8.25 -10.30
C LYS A 277 6.18 7.08 -10.24
N ASP A 278 7.33 7.32 -9.64
CA ASP A 278 8.33 6.31 -9.31
C ASP A 278 7.92 5.52 -8.05
N TYR A 279 8.02 4.20 -8.13
CA TYR A 279 7.73 3.25 -7.05
C TYR A 279 8.98 2.50 -6.55
N SER A 280 10.17 2.98 -6.85
CA SER A 280 11.45 2.34 -6.46
C SER A 280 11.58 2.14 -4.95
N ALA A 281 10.96 3.00 -4.14
CA ALA A 281 10.91 2.84 -2.69
C ALA A 281 10.27 1.52 -2.22
N LEU A 282 9.41 0.90 -3.05
CA LEU A 282 8.73 -0.37 -2.78
C LEU A 282 9.51 -1.59 -3.31
N MET A 283 10.66 -1.39 -3.93
CA MET A 283 11.48 -2.46 -4.50
C MET A 283 11.73 -3.58 -3.48
N GLY A 284 11.56 -4.82 -3.90
CA GLY A 284 11.72 -6.03 -3.09
C GLY A 284 10.54 -6.37 -2.17
N GLN A 285 9.58 -5.47 -2.00
CA GLN A 285 8.41 -5.68 -1.16
C GLN A 285 7.29 -6.41 -1.92
N LYS A 286 6.46 -7.12 -1.18
CA LYS A 286 5.18 -7.61 -1.67
C LYS A 286 4.23 -6.42 -1.81
N VAL A 287 3.67 -6.25 -3.00
CA VAL A 287 2.80 -5.13 -3.35
C VAL A 287 1.46 -5.61 -3.88
N LYS A 288 0.43 -4.78 -3.70
CA LYS A 288 -0.81 -4.85 -4.44
C LYS A 288 -0.86 -3.73 -5.46
N ILE A 289 -1.32 -4.05 -6.67
CA ILE A 289 -1.48 -3.09 -7.76
C ILE A 289 -2.94 -3.10 -8.18
N ILE A 290 -3.56 -1.92 -8.14
CA ILE A 290 -4.93 -1.71 -8.63
C ILE A 290 -4.85 -1.06 -10.00
N PHE A 291 -5.51 -1.63 -11.00
CA PHE A 291 -5.46 -1.18 -12.38
C PHE A 291 -6.79 -1.42 -13.10
N LYS A 292 -7.03 -0.69 -14.19
CA LYS A 292 -8.30 -0.75 -14.96
C LYS A 292 -8.40 -2.03 -15.76
N ASN A 293 -9.40 -2.86 -15.47
CA ASN A 293 -9.93 -3.96 -16.28
C ASN A 293 -8.89 -4.65 -17.20
N GLY A 294 -7.85 -5.21 -16.61
CA GLY A 294 -6.76 -5.89 -17.32
C GLY A 294 -5.78 -5.01 -18.09
N LYS A 295 -5.89 -3.67 -17.99
CA LYS A 295 -5.00 -2.73 -18.67
C LYS A 295 -3.81 -2.37 -17.79
N THR A 296 -2.71 -3.07 -17.94
CA THR A 296 -1.49 -2.86 -17.13
C THR A 296 -0.80 -1.51 -17.37
N ASN A 297 -1.31 -0.69 -18.27
CA ASN A 297 -0.88 0.70 -18.52
C ASN A 297 -1.89 1.76 -18.03
N ASP A 298 -2.86 1.36 -17.23
CA ASP A 298 -3.87 2.24 -16.61
C ASP A 298 -3.97 1.89 -15.12
N VAL A 299 -2.87 2.18 -14.40
CA VAL A 299 -2.69 1.85 -12.98
C VAL A 299 -3.34 2.93 -12.13
N LEU A 300 -4.18 2.51 -11.17
CA LEU A 300 -4.83 3.38 -10.20
C LEU A 300 -3.99 3.56 -8.94
N GLY A 301 -3.19 2.55 -8.56
CA GLY A 301 -2.32 2.63 -7.39
C GLY A 301 -1.46 1.40 -7.20
N VAL A 302 -0.31 1.62 -6.57
CA VAL A 302 0.63 0.59 -6.12
C VAL A 302 0.95 0.85 -4.67
N TYR A 303 0.86 -0.15 -3.82
CA TYR A 303 1.14 -0.02 -2.39
C TYR A 303 1.66 -1.34 -1.81
N ALA A 304 2.47 -1.23 -0.74
CA ALA A 304 2.99 -2.39 -0.02
C ALA A 304 1.87 -3.07 0.76
N THR A 305 1.91 -4.41 0.83
CA THR A 305 1.03 -5.18 1.71
C THR A 305 1.50 -5.09 3.17
N GLU A 306 0.63 -5.43 4.11
CA GLU A 306 0.97 -5.51 5.53
C GLU A 306 1.89 -6.70 5.84
N ASP A 307 2.07 -7.64 4.91
CA ASP A 307 2.98 -8.78 5.05
C ASP A 307 4.47 -8.38 5.07
N ASN A 308 4.80 -7.13 4.70
CA ASN A 308 6.20 -6.71 4.67
C ASN A 308 6.67 -6.18 6.01
N THR A 309 7.81 -6.68 6.48
CA THR A 309 8.62 -6.00 7.49
C THR A 309 9.92 -5.53 6.85
N VAL A 310 10.19 -4.22 6.95
CA VAL A 310 11.34 -3.57 6.32
C VAL A 310 12.29 -3.05 7.38
N TYR A 311 13.57 -3.36 7.25
CA TYR A 311 14.63 -2.92 8.14
C TYR A 311 15.65 -2.11 7.34
N ASN A 312 15.95 -0.89 7.77
CA ASN A 312 16.95 -0.05 7.14
C ASN A 312 18.23 -0.02 8.01
N THR A 313 19.36 -0.19 7.37
CA THR A 313 20.68 -0.09 8.00
C THR A 313 21.70 0.39 6.97
N VAL A 314 22.97 0.42 7.34
CA VAL A 314 24.10 0.72 6.44
C VAL A 314 25.07 -0.45 6.43
N MET A 315 25.79 -0.65 5.32
CA MET A 315 26.63 -1.82 5.12
C MET A 315 27.65 -2.03 6.25
N ASN A 316 28.27 -0.96 6.72
CA ASN A 316 29.30 -1.02 7.79
C ASN A 316 28.74 -1.29 9.20
N ALA A 317 27.42 -1.29 9.38
CA ALA A 317 26.77 -1.61 10.64
C ALA A 317 26.27 -3.07 10.73
N ILE A 318 26.50 -3.86 9.68
CA ILE A 318 26.03 -5.24 9.60
C ILE A 318 27.11 -6.17 10.15
N GLU A 319 26.72 -7.07 11.04
CA GLU A 319 27.55 -8.13 11.61
C GLU A 319 26.87 -9.49 11.41
N LYS A 320 27.67 -10.55 11.38
CA LYS A 320 27.17 -11.92 11.45
C LYS A 320 27.00 -12.36 12.90
N ASP A 321 25.91 -13.07 13.18
CA ASP A 321 25.67 -13.73 14.46
C ASP A 321 25.22 -15.19 14.22
N GLY A 322 26.19 -16.09 14.07
CA GLY A 322 25.93 -17.47 13.67
C GLY A 322 25.33 -17.55 12.25
N ALA A 323 24.13 -18.09 12.11
CA ALA A 323 23.35 -18.13 10.86
C ALA A 323 22.42 -16.92 10.70
N LYS A 324 22.58 -15.87 11.51
CA LYS A 324 21.75 -14.66 11.51
C LYS A 324 22.56 -13.45 11.10
N ILE A 325 21.85 -12.44 10.62
CA ILE A 325 22.39 -11.09 10.37
C ILE A 325 22.09 -10.23 11.59
N LYS A 326 23.09 -9.51 12.09
CA LYS A 326 22.97 -8.61 13.24
C LYS A 326 23.21 -7.18 12.81
N PHE A 327 22.32 -6.27 13.18
CA PHE A 327 22.45 -4.81 13.08
C PHE A 327 21.56 -4.16 14.15
N ASP A 328 21.84 -2.91 14.51
CA ASP A 328 21.12 -2.17 15.56
C ASP A 328 20.98 -2.96 16.89
N GLY A 329 21.98 -3.78 17.21
CA GLY A 329 22.01 -4.59 18.44
C GLY A 329 21.05 -5.77 18.46
N LYS A 330 20.42 -6.13 17.33
CA LYS A 330 19.47 -7.26 17.19
C LYS A 330 19.91 -8.24 16.11
N SER A 331 19.62 -9.52 16.32
CA SER A 331 19.90 -10.59 15.38
C SER A 331 18.62 -11.05 14.68
N TYR A 332 18.65 -11.06 13.36
CA TYR A 332 17.54 -11.39 12.48
C TYR A 332 17.81 -12.72 11.76
N SER A 333 16.81 -13.60 11.74
CA SER A 333 16.87 -14.83 10.96
C SER A 333 16.79 -14.55 9.47
N VAL A 334 17.39 -15.40 8.67
CA VAL A 334 17.32 -15.34 7.20
C VAL A 334 16.57 -16.54 6.65
N GLU A 335 16.00 -16.43 5.46
CA GLU A 335 15.35 -17.54 4.80
C GLU A 335 16.31 -18.70 4.53
N ASN A 336 15.82 -19.95 4.68
CA ASN A 336 16.62 -21.15 4.43
C ASN A 336 17.08 -21.26 2.96
N ALA A 337 16.28 -20.74 2.04
CA ALA A 337 16.63 -20.64 0.62
C ALA A 337 17.68 -19.55 0.35
N GLY A 338 17.96 -18.69 1.34
CA GLY A 338 18.86 -17.55 1.23
C GLY A 338 18.15 -16.24 0.95
N ILE A 339 18.93 -15.19 0.75
CA ILE A 339 18.49 -13.79 0.57
C ILE A 339 18.69 -13.42 -0.90
N LYS A 340 17.64 -12.89 -1.55
CA LYS A 340 17.75 -12.23 -2.85
C LYS A 340 18.38 -10.86 -2.67
N VAL A 341 19.44 -10.56 -3.41
CA VAL A 341 20.13 -9.28 -3.31
C VAL A 341 19.95 -8.47 -4.59
N TYR A 342 19.50 -7.23 -4.40
CA TYR A 342 19.45 -6.24 -5.47
C TYR A 342 20.44 -5.12 -5.17
N VAL A 343 21.20 -4.69 -6.17
CA VAL A 343 22.10 -3.55 -6.08
C VAL A 343 21.63 -2.50 -7.06
N ASN A 344 21.33 -1.28 -6.57
CA ASN A 344 20.80 -0.19 -7.36
C ASN A 344 19.64 -0.62 -8.28
N GLY A 345 18.69 -1.39 -7.72
CA GLY A 345 17.50 -1.87 -8.40
C GLY A 345 17.69 -3.10 -9.31
N GLN A 346 18.89 -3.62 -9.42
CA GLN A 346 19.16 -4.79 -10.29
C GLN A 346 19.51 -6.05 -9.48
N LEU A 347 18.90 -7.19 -9.85
CA LEU A 347 19.13 -8.46 -9.17
C LEU A 347 20.55 -8.97 -9.42
N VAL A 348 21.24 -9.32 -8.34
CA VAL A 348 22.55 -9.99 -8.40
C VAL A 348 22.37 -11.45 -8.82
N LYS A 349 23.14 -11.90 -9.81
CA LYS A 349 23.12 -13.27 -10.32
C LYS A 349 24.47 -13.93 -10.12
N ASN A 350 24.48 -15.23 -9.93
CA ASN A 350 25.70 -16.03 -9.89
C ASN A 350 26.08 -16.46 -11.33
N GLY A 351 27.19 -15.96 -11.81
CA GLY A 351 27.68 -16.25 -13.15
C GLY A 351 26.88 -15.57 -14.28
N ASN A 352 27.39 -15.69 -15.50
CA ASN A 352 26.76 -15.14 -16.72
C ASN A 352 25.64 -16.05 -17.24
N THR A 353 24.74 -16.51 -16.37
CA THR A 353 23.63 -17.37 -16.75
C THR A 353 22.42 -16.56 -17.14
N THR A 354 21.81 -16.89 -18.27
CA THR A 354 20.54 -16.32 -18.75
C THR A 354 19.33 -16.84 -17.97
N THR A 355 19.52 -17.81 -17.09
CA THR A 355 18.47 -18.40 -16.24
C THR A 355 18.25 -17.56 -14.98
N ALA A 356 17.00 -17.55 -14.51
CA ALA A 356 16.50 -16.76 -13.39
C ALA A 356 17.02 -17.19 -11.99
N ASP A 357 18.00 -18.08 -11.91
CA ASP A 357 18.61 -18.50 -10.65
C ASP A 357 19.53 -17.38 -10.15
N ALA A 358 18.92 -16.48 -9.39
CA ALA A 358 19.65 -15.51 -8.60
C ALA A 358 20.57 -16.24 -7.63
N SER A 359 21.82 -15.77 -7.45
CA SER A 359 22.62 -16.24 -6.34
C SER A 359 21.94 -15.82 -5.05
N MET A 360 21.53 -16.82 -4.27
CA MET A 360 20.96 -16.57 -2.96
C MET A 360 22.12 -16.37 -2.00
N LYS A 361 22.16 -15.20 -1.35
CA LYS A 361 23.16 -14.91 -0.33
C LYS A 361 22.70 -15.45 1.02
N THR A 362 23.65 -15.75 1.89
CA THR A 362 23.42 -16.23 3.27
C THR A 362 23.89 -15.20 4.28
N ALA A 363 23.70 -15.46 5.56
CA ALA A 363 24.26 -14.61 6.60
C ALA A 363 25.80 -14.52 6.52
N ASP A 364 26.46 -15.57 6.01
CA ASP A 364 27.92 -15.62 5.84
C ASP A 364 28.42 -14.57 4.83
N ASP A 365 27.62 -14.27 3.82
CA ASP A 365 27.96 -13.27 2.79
C ASP A 365 27.91 -11.83 3.34
N PHE A 366 27.14 -11.60 4.42
CA PHE A 366 27.02 -10.32 5.09
C PHE A 366 27.93 -10.20 6.33
N ASP A 367 28.88 -11.14 6.52
CA ASP A 367 29.82 -11.07 7.61
C ASP A 367 30.82 -9.94 7.39
N THR A 368 30.78 -8.94 8.25
CA THR A 368 31.66 -7.77 8.21
C THR A 368 32.79 -7.83 9.24
N ASP A 369 33.08 -8.98 9.86
CA ASP A 369 34.16 -9.09 10.83
C ASP A 369 35.53 -8.89 10.16
N TYR A 370 36.22 -7.82 10.58
CA TYR A 370 37.53 -7.39 10.07
C TYR A 370 38.69 -8.29 10.47
N THR A 371 38.49 -9.23 11.38
CA THR A 371 39.58 -10.00 11.98
C THR A 371 39.96 -11.22 11.15
N ASP A 372 39.09 -11.64 10.24
CA ASP A 372 39.32 -12.79 9.36
C ASP A 372 39.64 -12.36 7.93
N ALA A 373 40.90 -12.45 7.55
CA ALA A 373 41.39 -12.15 6.21
C ALA A 373 40.81 -13.10 5.13
N THR A 374 40.13 -14.18 5.51
CA THR A 374 39.55 -15.17 4.59
C THR A 374 38.12 -14.85 4.18
N HIS A 375 37.38 -14.05 4.98
CA HIS A 375 35.99 -13.67 4.74
C HIS A 375 35.82 -12.20 4.31
N GLY A 376 36.89 -11.48 4.27
CA GLY A 376 37.01 -10.02 4.38
C GLY A 376 36.41 -9.15 3.29
N ASP A 377 36.07 -9.56 2.12
CA ASP A 377 35.81 -8.61 1.02
C ASP A 377 34.71 -9.01 0.03
N LYS A 378 33.84 -9.96 0.36
CA LYS A 378 33.09 -10.63 -0.68
C LYS A 378 31.59 -10.83 -0.36
N LEU A 379 30.82 -9.77 -0.16
CA LEU A 379 29.40 -9.88 -0.42
C LEU A 379 29.17 -10.28 -1.89
N PHE A 380 30.10 -9.86 -2.79
CA PHE A 380 30.10 -10.23 -4.20
C PHE A 380 31.45 -10.78 -4.62
N GLY A 381 31.45 -12.02 -5.10
CA GLY A 381 32.65 -12.64 -5.70
C GLY A 381 32.87 -12.17 -7.15
N THR A 382 34.02 -12.58 -7.73
CA THR A 382 34.36 -12.31 -9.14
C THR A 382 33.39 -12.96 -10.15
N SER A 383 32.47 -13.80 -9.70
CA SER A 383 31.43 -14.48 -10.48
C SER A 383 30.03 -13.89 -10.31
N ASP A 384 29.87 -12.83 -9.53
CA ASP A 384 28.58 -12.18 -9.36
C ASP A 384 28.36 -11.10 -10.43
N TYR A 385 27.20 -11.12 -11.05
CA TYR A 385 26.83 -10.24 -12.15
C TYR A 385 25.54 -9.50 -11.84
N VAL A 386 25.47 -8.26 -12.33
CA VAL A 386 24.23 -7.52 -12.46
C VAL A 386 24.01 -7.30 -13.95
N GLY A 387 22.93 -7.85 -14.48
CA GLY A 387 22.74 -7.90 -15.93
C GLY A 387 23.87 -8.67 -16.61
N SER A 388 24.63 -8.01 -17.50
CA SER A 388 25.83 -8.54 -18.18
C SER A 388 27.14 -8.03 -17.59
N THR A 389 27.09 -7.22 -16.52
CA THR A 389 28.25 -6.55 -15.94
C THR A 389 28.69 -7.27 -14.67
N VAL A 390 29.98 -7.62 -14.58
CA VAL A 390 30.59 -8.12 -13.34
C VAL A 390 30.59 -7.00 -12.32
N ILE A 391 30.12 -7.27 -11.11
CA ILE A 391 30.21 -6.30 -10.02
C ILE A 391 31.66 -6.22 -9.59
N SER A 392 32.38 -5.22 -10.11
CA SER A 392 33.80 -5.00 -9.79
C SER A 392 34.02 -4.15 -8.55
N ARG A 393 32.94 -3.55 -7.99
CA ARG A 393 33.00 -2.77 -6.77
C ARG A 393 32.87 -3.71 -5.58
N PRO A 394 33.92 -3.89 -4.75
CA PRO A 394 33.72 -4.50 -3.44
C PRO A 394 32.73 -3.59 -2.70
N LEU A 395 31.63 -4.12 -2.25
CA LEU A 395 30.77 -3.43 -1.27
C LEU A 395 31.60 -3.43 0.01
N ASN A 396 32.37 -2.37 0.14
CA ASN A 396 33.41 -2.25 1.15
C ASN A 396 32.73 -1.98 2.50
N ARG A 397 33.19 -2.60 3.57
CA ARG A 397 32.76 -2.37 4.97
C ARG A 397 32.86 -0.93 5.44
N ILE A 398 33.61 -0.11 4.72
CA ILE A 398 33.78 1.32 4.97
C ILE A 398 32.71 2.12 4.24
N SER A 399 31.95 1.49 3.33
CA SER A 399 30.97 2.21 2.54
C SER A 399 29.71 2.51 3.37
N ALA A 400 29.22 3.71 3.22
CA ALA A 400 27.93 4.14 3.74
C ALA A 400 26.77 3.63 2.85
N ASP A 401 26.98 2.52 2.11
CA ASP A 401 25.94 1.95 1.27
C ASP A 401 24.72 1.64 2.12
N GLU A 402 23.58 2.12 1.68
CA GLU A 402 22.29 1.89 2.37
C GLU A 402 21.84 0.46 2.09
N VAL A 403 21.40 -0.23 3.13
CA VAL A 403 20.88 -1.59 3.03
C VAL A 403 19.47 -1.62 3.60
N LYS A 404 18.53 -2.08 2.79
CA LYS A 404 17.17 -2.36 3.18
C LYS A 404 16.98 -3.88 3.18
N PHE A 405 16.80 -4.47 4.35
CA PHE A 405 16.39 -5.87 4.49
C PHE A 405 14.87 -5.96 4.56
N ILE A 406 14.32 -6.98 3.92
CA ILE A 406 12.88 -7.18 3.83
C ILE A 406 12.56 -8.63 4.20
N ASP A 407 11.56 -8.79 5.07
CA ASP A 407 10.72 -9.97 5.21
C ASP A 407 9.44 -9.66 4.44
N SER A 408 9.21 -10.30 3.31
CA SER A 408 8.09 -9.98 2.41
C SER A 408 6.88 -10.91 2.60
N ASN A 409 6.92 -11.79 3.61
CA ASN A 409 5.91 -12.84 3.81
C ASN A 409 5.50 -13.06 5.26
N ASP A 410 5.85 -12.11 6.15
CA ASP A 410 5.47 -12.08 7.58
C ASP A 410 5.85 -13.36 8.36
N ASN A 411 7.05 -13.90 8.09
CA ASN A 411 7.54 -15.13 8.75
C ASN A 411 8.74 -14.90 9.68
N ASP A 412 9.04 -13.64 10.00
CA ASP A 412 10.17 -13.21 10.84
C ASP A 412 11.55 -13.58 10.26
N LYS A 413 11.67 -13.73 8.93
CA LYS A 413 12.93 -14.03 8.26
C LYS A 413 13.18 -13.09 7.08
N ILE A 414 14.38 -12.56 7.01
CA ILE A 414 14.82 -11.77 5.87
C ILE A 414 14.93 -12.66 4.64
N ASP A 415 14.23 -12.30 3.57
CA ASP A 415 14.25 -12.96 2.25
C ASP A 415 14.88 -12.10 1.15
N THR A 416 14.95 -10.78 1.35
CA THR A 416 15.42 -9.83 0.34
C THR A 416 16.30 -8.76 0.96
N ALA A 417 17.35 -8.35 0.23
CA ALA A 417 18.19 -7.20 0.56
C ALA A 417 18.28 -6.27 -0.66
N ILE A 418 17.98 -5.00 -0.45
CA ILE A 418 18.17 -3.93 -1.44
C ILE A 418 19.34 -3.08 -0.99
N ILE A 419 20.38 -3.03 -1.80
CA ILE A 419 21.59 -2.27 -1.54
C ILE A 419 21.62 -1.08 -2.48
N THR A 420 21.71 0.12 -1.93
CA THR A 420 21.89 1.36 -2.69
C THR A 420 23.29 1.89 -2.42
N THR A 421 24.12 1.95 -3.45
CA THR A 421 25.49 2.43 -3.32
C THR A 421 25.49 3.95 -3.10
N VAL A 422 26.29 4.40 -2.12
CA VAL A 422 26.37 5.81 -1.73
C VAL A 422 27.82 6.24 -1.69
N ASP A 423 28.16 7.28 -2.48
CA ASP A 423 29.46 7.96 -2.40
C ASP A 423 29.32 9.22 -1.58
N VAL A 424 30.09 9.32 -0.48
CA VAL A 424 30.12 10.53 0.34
C VAL A 424 31.34 11.36 -0.05
N VAL A 425 31.11 12.51 -0.67
CA VAL A 425 32.15 13.40 -1.19
C VAL A 425 31.87 14.84 -0.82
N LYS A 426 32.91 15.68 -0.88
CA LYS A 426 32.78 17.11 -0.59
C LYS A 426 32.30 17.87 -1.83
N ALA A 427 31.31 18.75 -1.67
CA ALA A 427 30.89 19.70 -2.69
C ALA A 427 31.90 20.85 -2.77
N THR A 428 32.68 20.88 -3.82
CA THR A 428 33.76 21.88 -3.99
C THR A 428 33.26 23.15 -4.66
N TYR A 429 32.16 23.07 -5.38
CA TYR A 429 31.51 24.22 -6.04
C TYR A 429 29.99 24.00 -6.08
N VAL A 430 29.24 25.05 -5.82
CA VAL A 430 27.78 25.08 -5.92
C VAL A 430 27.36 26.42 -6.55
N SER A 431 26.55 26.36 -7.61
CA SER A 431 25.92 27.49 -8.25
C SER A 431 24.41 27.36 -8.27
N SER A 432 23.70 28.21 -9.00
CA SER A 432 22.24 28.05 -9.20
C SER A 432 21.89 26.96 -10.23
N THR A 433 22.85 26.45 -10.99
CA THR A 433 22.62 25.50 -12.09
C THR A 433 23.38 24.19 -11.96
N GLU A 434 24.43 24.13 -11.14
CA GLU A 434 25.27 22.95 -11.06
C GLU A 434 25.99 22.84 -9.69
N ILE A 435 26.41 21.62 -9.39
CA ILE A 435 27.23 21.25 -8.25
C ILE A 435 28.45 20.46 -8.73
N VAL A 436 29.64 20.75 -8.19
CA VAL A 436 30.84 19.94 -8.37
C VAL A 436 31.10 19.20 -7.08
N ALA A 437 31.03 17.86 -7.12
CA ALA A 437 31.25 16.99 -5.99
C ALA A 437 32.17 15.81 -6.39
N GLY A 438 33.23 15.58 -5.62
CA GLY A 438 34.29 14.68 -6.05
C GLY A 438 34.96 15.21 -7.32
N SER A 439 35.02 14.35 -8.36
CA SER A 439 35.56 14.69 -9.68
C SER A 439 34.52 15.06 -10.72
N ASN A 440 33.23 15.02 -10.36
CA ASN A 440 32.12 15.12 -11.29
C ASN A 440 31.34 16.42 -11.12
N THR A 441 30.71 16.89 -12.21
CA THR A 441 29.79 18.01 -12.23
C THR A 441 28.38 17.49 -12.47
N TYR A 442 27.43 17.91 -11.64
CA TYR A 442 26.02 17.52 -11.69
C TYR A 442 25.17 18.78 -11.90
N LYS A 443 24.17 18.73 -12.77
CA LYS A 443 23.31 19.87 -13.07
C LYS A 443 22.00 19.81 -12.30
N PHE A 444 21.54 20.95 -11.80
CA PHE A 444 20.26 21.08 -11.09
C PHE A 444 19.00 20.91 -11.99
N GLU A 445 19.17 20.65 -13.26
CA GLU A 445 18.07 20.24 -14.15
C GLU A 445 17.53 18.85 -13.73
N ASP A 446 18.35 18.05 -13.06
CA ASP A 446 17.93 16.80 -12.42
C ASP A 446 17.18 17.13 -11.13
N GLU A 447 15.88 16.81 -11.07
CA GLU A 447 15.00 17.04 -9.90
C GLU A 447 15.50 16.36 -8.61
N ASN A 448 16.47 15.45 -8.72
CA ASN A 448 17.00 14.61 -7.64
C ASN A 448 18.16 15.27 -6.86
N ILE A 449 18.50 16.52 -7.15
CA ILE A 449 19.56 17.25 -6.45
C ILE A 449 18.95 18.20 -5.43
N SER A 450 19.30 18.04 -4.15
CA SER A 450 18.84 18.95 -3.09
C SER A 450 19.36 20.35 -3.30
N LYS A 451 18.46 21.34 -3.23
CA LYS A 451 18.79 22.78 -3.35
C LYS A 451 19.39 23.36 -2.06
N ASP A 452 19.42 22.60 -0.97
CA ASP A 452 19.93 23.05 0.32
C ASP A 452 21.46 22.88 0.46
N ILE A 453 22.11 22.24 -0.53
CA ILE A 453 23.53 21.98 -0.55
C ILE A 453 24.33 23.29 -0.74
N LYS A 454 25.37 23.47 0.09
CA LYS A 454 26.29 24.61 0.03
C LYS A 454 27.70 24.13 -0.31
N LYS A 455 28.52 25.06 -0.83
CA LYS A 455 29.93 24.80 -1.01
C LYS A 455 30.55 24.37 0.32
N ASP A 456 31.42 23.37 0.25
CA ASP A 456 32.13 22.74 1.36
C ASP A 456 31.28 21.76 2.20
N ASP A 457 30.00 21.56 1.91
CA ASP A 457 29.22 20.49 2.51
C ASP A 457 29.69 19.12 2.01
N TYR A 458 29.56 18.12 2.85
CA TYR A 458 29.62 16.71 2.41
C TYR A 458 28.25 16.31 1.87
N VAL A 459 28.25 15.66 0.71
CA VAL A 459 27.04 15.19 0.02
C VAL A 459 27.10 13.70 -0.17
N ALA A 460 25.95 13.06 -0.03
CA ALA A 460 25.74 11.66 -0.38
C ALA A 460 25.22 11.59 -1.80
N ILE A 461 25.97 10.95 -2.68
CA ILE A 461 25.62 10.73 -4.09
C ILE A 461 25.21 9.29 -4.24
N ARG A 462 23.96 9.07 -4.65
CA ARG A 462 23.43 7.77 -5.06
C ARG A 462 23.52 7.67 -6.57
N GLN A 463 24.07 6.57 -7.05
CA GLN A 463 24.26 6.31 -8.48
C GLN A 463 23.67 4.96 -8.83
N ASP A 464 23.23 4.80 -10.07
CA ASP A 464 22.93 3.50 -10.61
C ASP A 464 24.22 2.70 -10.93
N LEU A 465 24.07 1.50 -11.45
CA LEU A 465 25.23 0.66 -11.81
C LEU A 465 26.00 1.15 -13.03
N TYR A 466 25.44 2.06 -13.79
CA TYR A 466 26.06 2.69 -14.96
C TYR A 466 26.81 3.97 -14.59
N GLY A 467 26.65 4.43 -13.32
CA GLY A 467 27.24 5.65 -12.81
C GLY A 467 26.37 6.88 -13.00
N ASP A 468 25.12 6.72 -13.47
CA ASP A 468 24.15 7.80 -13.58
C ASP A 468 23.67 8.22 -12.19
N CYS A 469 23.60 9.53 -11.97
CA CYS A 469 23.21 10.09 -10.68
C CYS A 469 21.72 9.90 -10.43
N LEU A 470 21.38 9.15 -9.37
CA LEU A 470 20.01 8.96 -8.91
C LEU A 470 19.57 10.09 -7.98
N SER A 471 20.45 10.53 -7.09
CA SER A 471 20.17 11.67 -6.18
C SER A 471 21.44 12.20 -5.54
N ILE A 472 21.40 13.51 -5.18
CA ILE A 472 22.45 14.15 -4.34
C ILE A 472 21.74 14.88 -3.22
N VAL A 473 22.09 14.52 -1.98
CA VAL A 473 21.54 15.13 -0.76
C VAL A 473 22.67 15.49 0.19
N PRO A 474 22.47 16.43 1.14
CA PRO A 474 23.43 16.65 2.21
C PRO A 474 23.71 15.34 2.96
N ALA A 475 24.98 15.01 3.18
CA ALA A 475 25.33 13.87 3.98
C ALA A 475 25.01 14.18 5.46
N GLU A 476 24.13 13.40 6.05
CA GLU A 476 23.87 13.49 7.49
C GLU A 476 25.12 12.99 8.24
N LYS A 477 25.53 13.73 9.28
CA LYS A 477 26.53 13.22 10.20
C LYS A 477 25.94 11.99 10.88
N LEU A 478 26.46 10.83 10.59
CA LEU A 478 26.26 9.65 11.41
C LEU A 478 26.86 9.99 12.79
N THR A 479 26.02 10.37 13.73
CA THR A 479 26.44 10.51 15.13
C THR A 479 26.64 9.12 15.69
N SER A 480 27.90 8.80 15.98
CA SER A 480 28.32 7.60 16.72
C SER A 480 27.56 7.43 18.03
#